data_f19c0802f4352387c4997aa22c65b335
#
_entry.id   f19c0802f4352387c4997aa22c65b335
#
_cell.length_a   1.000
_cell.length_b   1.000
_cell.length_c   1.000
_cell.angle_alpha   90.00
_cell.angle_beta   90.00
_cell.angle_gamma   90.00
#
_symmetry.space_group_name_H-M   'P 1'
#
loop_
_entity.id
_entity.type
_entity.pdbx_description
1 polymer ?
#
loop_
_entity_poly.entity_id
_entity_poly.type
_entity_poly.pdbx_seq_one_letter_code
_entity_poly.pdbx_strand_id
1 'polypeptide(L)'
;GEDTFRQLCAYYDSIYDQADNKNCSLSDINGIAYKDKESKKIIFTEPRSIMDMSKIPFCYDTIDDFSNRIIYYESSRGCPFSCSYCLSSVDKSLRFRDIELVKKELKFFIDQKVPQIKFVDRTFNCNHAHAMEIWKFVKENDNGITNFHFEISADLLNEEELDLISDMRPGLIQLEIGVQSTNEVTIKEIHRTMKLERLKEVVRLIQAGGNIHEHLDLIAGLPYEGYDSFKKSFDDIYQLHPNQLQLGFLKVLKGSYMFNHAAEYGLIY
;
A
#
# COMPACT_ATOMS: atom_id res chain seq x y z
N GLY A 1 -1.19 12.63 -8.28
CA GLY A 1 -0.27 12.86 -9.35
C GLY A 1 -0.88 12.85 -10.75
N GLU A 2 -1.86 12.00 -11.04
CA GLU A 2 -2.31 11.66 -12.41
C GLU A 2 -2.86 12.88 -13.16
N ASP A 3 -3.75 13.65 -12.55
CA ASP A 3 -4.30 14.87 -13.17
C ASP A 3 -3.24 15.95 -13.37
N THR A 4 -2.33 16.11 -12.41
CA THR A 4 -1.19 17.03 -12.54
C THR A 4 -0.31 16.62 -13.71
N PHE A 5 0.02 15.33 -13.82
CA PHE A 5 0.82 14.80 -14.91
C PHE A 5 0.13 14.96 -16.27
N ARG A 6 -1.18 14.65 -16.35
CA ARG A 6 -1.98 14.85 -17.56
C ARG A 6 -1.96 16.30 -18.05
N GLN A 7 -2.13 17.27 -17.13
CA GLN A 7 -2.07 18.69 -17.49
C GLN A 7 -0.66 19.11 -17.92
N LEU A 8 0.37 18.54 -17.28
CA LEU A 8 1.75 18.81 -17.65
C LEU A 8 2.08 18.29 -19.07
N CYS A 9 1.61 17.08 -19.39
CA CYS A 9 1.73 16.55 -20.76
C CYS A 9 1.03 17.45 -21.77
N ALA A 10 -0.22 17.83 -21.52
CA ALA A 10 -0.97 18.72 -22.41
C ALA A 10 -0.30 20.08 -22.60
N TYR A 11 0.32 20.63 -21.54
CA TYR A 11 1.10 21.84 -21.63
C TYR A 11 2.31 21.69 -22.56
N TYR A 12 3.07 20.60 -22.43
CA TYR A 12 4.22 20.39 -23.30
C TYR A 12 3.82 20.05 -24.74
N ASP A 13 2.78 19.28 -24.96
CA ASP A 13 2.24 18.98 -26.30
C ASP A 13 1.85 20.31 -27.02
N SER A 14 1.19 21.24 -26.32
CA SER A 14 0.82 22.54 -26.89
C SER A 14 2.02 23.42 -27.30
N ILE A 15 3.18 23.23 -26.64
CA ILE A 15 4.43 23.93 -27.00
C ILE A 15 5.08 23.28 -28.23
N TYR A 16 5.08 21.94 -28.30
CA TYR A 16 5.73 21.22 -29.39
C TYR A 16 4.96 21.32 -30.73
N ASP A 17 3.63 21.28 -30.67
CA ASP A 17 2.77 21.32 -31.86
C ASP A 17 2.62 22.71 -32.47
N GLN A 18 3.26 23.73 -31.90
CA GLN A 18 3.14 25.15 -32.33
C GLN A 18 1.65 25.60 -32.50
N ALA A 19 0.72 24.87 -31.93
CA ALA A 19 -0.68 25.26 -31.93
C ALA A 19 -0.83 26.55 -31.13
N ASP A 20 -1.54 27.53 -31.71
CA ASP A 20 -1.71 28.91 -31.21
C ASP A 20 -2.43 29.03 -29.83
N ASN A 21 -2.38 28.00 -28.98
CA ASN A 21 -2.93 28.03 -27.62
C ASN A 21 -1.94 28.66 -26.63
N LYS A 22 -1.69 29.96 -26.81
CA LYS A 22 -0.82 30.83 -25.97
C LYS A 22 -1.32 31.03 -24.53
N ASN A 23 -2.34 30.36 -24.05
CA ASN A 23 -2.99 30.67 -22.79
C ASN A 23 -2.74 29.64 -21.67
N CYS A 24 -1.86 28.68 -21.82
CA CYS A 24 -1.53 27.75 -20.75
C CYS A 24 -0.15 28.06 -20.18
N SER A 25 -0.06 28.31 -18.89
CA SER A 25 1.20 28.54 -18.16
C SER A 25 1.43 27.43 -17.16
N LEU A 26 2.69 27.15 -16.81
CA LEU A 26 3.01 26.26 -15.69
C LEU A 26 2.39 26.73 -14.38
N SER A 27 2.16 28.04 -14.21
CA SER A 27 1.47 28.60 -13.04
C SER A 27 0.01 28.14 -12.90
N ASP A 28 -0.61 27.71 -14.00
CA ASP A 28 -2.01 27.28 -14.02
C ASP A 28 -2.18 25.79 -13.68
N ILE A 29 -1.05 25.07 -13.56
CA ILE A 29 -1.03 23.65 -13.21
C ILE A 29 -0.84 23.50 -11.72
N ASN A 30 -1.87 23.07 -11.00
CA ASN A 30 -1.82 22.84 -9.56
C ASN A 30 -0.96 21.61 -9.19
N GLY A 31 -0.23 21.73 -8.07
CA GLY A 31 0.53 20.63 -7.48
C GLY A 31 1.88 20.37 -8.13
N ILE A 32 2.52 21.40 -8.69
CA ILE A 32 3.89 21.33 -9.21
C ILE A 32 4.81 22.34 -8.53
N ALA A 33 6.10 22.06 -8.63
CA ALA A 33 7.15 23.02 -8.40
C ALA A 33 7.99 23.14 -9.68
N TYR A 34 8.24 24.36 -10.13
CA TYR A 34 9.05 24.61 -11.33
C TYR A 34 9.99 25.77 -11.12
N LYS A 35 11.07 25.78 -11.90
CA LYS A 35 12.01 26.90 -11.91
C LYS A 35 11.57 27.93 -12.94
N ASP A 36 11.21 29.09 -12.48
CA ASP A 36 10.88 30.23 -13.34
C ASP A 36 12.08 30.67 -14.17
N LYS A 37 11.89 30.87 -15.48
CA LYS A 37 12.96 31.15 -16.42
C LYS A 37 13.56 32.53 -16.25
N GLU A 38 12.76 33.52 -15.84
CA GLU A 38 13.18 34.93 -15.71
C GLU A 38 13.77 35.17 -14.32
N SER A 39 13.03 34.91 -13.28
CA SER A 39 13.45 35.19 -11.90
C SER A 39 14.47 34.16 -11.37
N LYS A 40 14.65 33.01 -12.05
CA LYS A 40 15.45 31.85 -11.59
C LYS A 40 15.02 31.25 -10.26
N LYS A 41 13.89 31.65 -9.72
CA LYS A 41 13.33 31.16 -8.45
C LYS A 41 12.54 29.89 -8.68
N ILE A 42 12.42 29.07 -7.61
CA ILE A 42 11.49 27.94 -7.58
C ILE A 42 10.11 28.47 -7.17
N ILE A 43 9.15 28.23 -8.03
CA ILE A 43 7.74 28.58 -7.82
C ILE A 43 6.99 27.30 -7.46
N PHE A 44 6.21 27.35 -6.40
CA PHE A 44 5.27 26.31 -6.00
C PHE A 44 3.87 26.77 -6.37
N THR A 45 3.14 25.95 -7.11
CA THR A 45 1.74 26.23 -7.43
C THR A 45 0.82 25.77 -6.29
N GLU A 46 -0.44 26.20 -6.33
CA GLU A 46 -1.43 25.78 -5.35
C GLU A 46 -1.56 24.25 -5.28
N PRO A 47 -1.75 23.68 -4.07
CA PRO A 47 -2.01 22.25 -3.93
C PRO A 47 -3.22 21.81 -4.76
N ARG A 48 -3.16 20.64 -5.35
CA ARG A 48 -4.30 20.06 -6.06
C ARG A 48 -5.28 19.45 -5.07
N SER A 49 -6.58 19.60 -5.36
CA SER A 49 -7.65 18.87 -4.66
C SER A 49 -7.48 17.35 -4.82
N ILE A 50 -7.98 16.61 -3.84
CA ILE A 50 -7.96 15.14 -3.86
C ILE A 50 -8.79 14.63 -5.04
N MET A 51 -8.19 13.76 -5.85
CA MET A 51 -8.83 13.18 -7.00
C MET A 51 -9.71 11.98 -6.60
N ASP A 52 -10.85 11.86 -7.26
CA ASP A 52 -11.68 10.65 -7.23
C ASP A 52 -10.94 9.51 -7.95
N MET A 53 -10.65 8.42 -7.23
CA MET A 53 -9.93 7.26 -7.77
C MET A 53 -10.68 6.55 -8.90
N SER A 54 -12.01 6.65 -8.93
CA SER A 54 -12.84 6.05 -9.97
C SER A 54 -12.65 6.70 -11.35
N LYS A 55 -12.00 7.88 -11.39
CA LYS A 55 -11.63 8.57 -12.64
C LYS A 55 -10.28 8.14 -13.22
N ILE A 56 -9.50 7.34 -12.49
CA ILE A 56 -8.23 6.82 -13.00
C ILE A 56 -8.55 5.80 -14.11
N PRO A 57 -8.01 5.98 -15.34
CA PRO A 57 -8.25 5.03 -16.40
C PRO A 57 -7.61 3.66 -16.08
N PHE A 58 -8.27 2.60 -16.54
CA PHE A 58 -7.71 1.26 -16.48
C PHE A 58 -6.66 1.12 -17.60
N CYS A 59 -5.40 0.94 -17.22
CA CYS A 59 -4.27 0.97 -18.16
C CYS A 59 -3.78 -0.41 -18.62
N TYR A 60 -4.41 -1.48 -18.13
CA TYR A 60 -3.97 -2.86 -18.40
C TYR A 60 -4.68 -3.51 -19.59
N ASP A 61 -5.72 -2.90 -20.14
CA ASP A 61 -6.47 -3.39 -21.30
C ASP A 61 -5.68 -3.37 -22.62
N THR A 62 -4.54 -2.68 -22.63
CA THR A 62 -3.60 -2.61 -23.76
C THR A 62 -2.43 -3.59 -23.67
N ILE A 63 -2.39 -4.44 -22.64
CA ILE A 63 -1.32 -5.42 -22.44
C ILE A 63 -1.75 -6.77 -23.01
N ASP A 64 -0.99 -7.27 -23.97
CA ASP A 64 -1.29 -8.53 -24.67
C ASP A 64 -0.78 -9.78 -23.93
N ASP A 65 0.22 -9.62 -23.03
CA ASP A 65 0.84 -10.74 -22.32
C ASP A 65 1.08 -10.42 -20.85
N PHE A 66 0.44 -11.18 -19.98
CA PHE A 66 0.60 -11.11 -18.53
C PHE A 66 1.45 -12.25 -17.95
N SER A 67 1.92 -13.18 -18.75
CA SER A 67 2.77 -14.27 -18.32
C SER A 67 4.06 -13.74 -17.68
N ASN A 68 4.48 -14.34 -16.57
CA ASN A 68 5.67 -13.94 -15.83
C ASN A 68 5.68 -12.47 -15.33
N ARG A 69 4.50 -11.88 -15.14
CA ARG A 69 4.37 -10.52 -14.61
C ARG A 69 3.60 -10.52 -13.29
N ILE A 70 4.03 -9.69 -12.36
CA ILE A 70 3.23 -9.27 -11.20
C ILE A 70 2.52 -7.98 -11.59
N ILE A 71 1.20 -7.98 -11.51
CA ILE A 71 0.40 -6.79 -11.76
C ILE A 71 0.16 -6.06 -10.44
N TYR A 72 0.47 -4.79 -10.42
CA TYR A 72 0.20 -3.92 -9.27
C TYR A 72 -1.16 -3.26 -9.46
N TYR A 73 -2.04 -3.41 -8.49
CA TYR A 73 -3.40 -2.88 -8.53
C TYR A 73 -3.71 -2.07 -7.29
N GLU A 74 -4.44 -0.96 -7.42
CA GLU A 74 -4.79 -0.06 -6.34
C GLU A 74 -6.30 0.11 -6.27
N SER A 75 -6.95 -0.41 -5.20
CA SER A 75 -8.38 -0.25 -4.95
C SER A 75 -8.67 0.87 -3.96
N SER A 76 -7.68 1.24 -3.14
CA SER A 76 -7.78 2.35 -2.20
C SER A 76 -6.46 3.10 -2.08
N ARG A 77 -6.52 4.38 -1.71
CA ARG A 77 -5.34 5.23 -1.49
C ARG A 77 -5.46 6.00 -0.19
N GLY A 78 -4.32 6.20 0.48
CA GLY A 78 -4.22 6.76 1.82
C GLY A 78 -4.10 5.67 2.88
N CYS A 79 -3.86 6.07 4.13
CA CYS A 79 -3.77 5.15 5.26
C CYS A 79 -4.32 5.84 6.51
N PRO A 80 -5.19 5.20 7.32
CA PRO A 80 -5.74 5.81 8.52
C PRO A 80 -4.72 5.89 9.66
N PHE A 81 -3.64 5.09 9.59
CA PHE A 81 -2.63 4.98 10.64
C PHE A 81 -1.58 6.10 10.58
N SER A 82 -0.81 6.24 11.68
CA SER A 82 0.12 7.34 11.90
C SER A 82 1.57 6.90 12.05
N CYS A 83 1.94 5.71 11.56
CA CYS A 83 3.29 5.16 11.73
C CYS A 83 4.35 6.19 11.34
N SER A 84 5.25 6.52 12.28
CA SER A 84 6.18 7.65 12.17
C SER A 84 7.23 7.49 11.07
N TYR A 85 7.57 6.26 10.70
CA TYR A 85 8.53 5.94 9.63
C TYR A 85 7.90 5.90 8.22
N CYS A 86 6.57 5.87 8.12
CA CYS A 86 5.86 5.58 6.88
C CYS A 86 5.38 6.86 6.17
N LEU A 87 5.67 6.99 4.87
CA LEU A 87 5.16 8.10 4.05
C LEU A 87 3.65 8.04 3.84
N SER A 88 3.05 6.86 3.88
CA SER A 88 1.59 6.72 3.74
C SER A 88 0.81 7.31 4.93
N SER A 89 1.49 7.55 6.06
CA SER A 89 0.91 8.24 7.21
C SER A 89 0.74 9.75 7.00
N VAL A 90 1.36 10.32 5.97
CA VAL A 90 1.28 11.74 5.64
C VAL A 90 -0.05 12.06 4.94
N ASP A 91 -0.51 11.20 4.03
CA ASP A 91 -1.82 11.34 3.37
C ASP A 91 -2.89 10.56 4.14
N LYS A 92 -3.61 11.28 4.99
CA LYS A 92 -4.73 10.74 5.79
C LYS A 92 -6.04 10.63 5.01
N SER A 93 -6.06 11.09 3.77
CA SER A 93 -7.26 11.13 2.93
C SER A 93 -7.54 9.75 2.36
N LEU A 94 -8.13 8.89 3.18
CA LEU A 94 -8.53 7.56 2.74
C LEU A 94 -9.66 7.67 1.71
N ARG A 95 -9.46 7.08 0.55
CA ARG A 95 -10.40 7.08 -0.59
C ARG A 95 -10.36 5.75 -1.32
N PHE A 96 -11.51 5.35 -1.80
CA PHE A 96 -11.72 4.07 -2.45
C PHE A 96 -12.13 4.27 -3.91
N ARG A 97 -11.71 3.37 -4.77
CA ARG A 97 -12.24 3.21 -6.11
C ARG A 97 -13.63 2.60 -6.04
N ASP A 98 -14.51 2.98 -6.94
CA ASP A 98 -15.86 2.40 -7.03
C ASP A 98 -15.78 0.87 -7.09
N ILE A 99 -16.56 0.20 -6.26
CA ILE A 99 -16.44 -1.25 -6.07
C ILE A 99 -16.83 -2.04 -7.32
N GLU A 100 -17.75 -1.54 -8.12
CA GLU A 100 -18.16 -2.21 -9.36
C GLU A 100 -17.10 -2.06 -10.45
N LEU A 101 -16.36 -0.93 -10.46
CA LEU A 101 -15.17 -0.78 -11.31
C LEU A 101 -14.08 -1.76 -10.86
N VAL A 102 -13.82 -1.85 -9.55
CA VAL A 102 -12.84 -2.81 -9.00
C VAL A 102 -13.18 -4.24 -9.44
N LYS A 103 -14.42 -4.67 -9.26
CA LYS A 103 -14.87 -6.01 -9.65
C LYS A 103 -14.70 -6.25 -11.16
N LYS A 104 -15.05 -5.27 -12.00
CA LYS A 104 -14.88 -5.35 -13.45
C LYS A 104 -13.41 -5.51 -13.84
N GLU A 105 -12.52 -4.75 -13.22
CA GLU A 105 -11.09 -4.78 -13.52
C GLU A 105 -10.43 -6.08 -13.01
N LEU A 106 -10.82 -6.56 -11.82
CA LEU A 106 -10.38 -7.86 -11.32
C LEU A 106 -10.88 -9.01 -12.21
N LYS A 107 -12.13 -8.92 -12.68
CA LYS A 107 -12.65 -9.92 -13.64
C LYS A 107 -11.83 -9.99 -14.91
N PHE A 108 -11.40 -8.84 -15.45
CA PHE A 108 -10.50 -8.80 -16.61
C PHE A 108 -9.20 -9.58 -16.32
N PHE A 109 -8.55 -9.34 -15.19
CA PHE A 109 -7.31 -10.06 -14.86
C PHE A 109 -7.52 -11.56 -14.66
N ILE A 110 -8.62 -11.96 -14.03
CA ILE A 110 -8.99 -13.36 -13.81
C ILE A 110 -9.21 -14.06 -15.17
N ASP A 111 -9.91 -13.41 -16.11
CA ASP A 111 -10.19 -13.94 -17.44
C ASP A 111 -8.92 -14.06 -18.30
N GLN A 112 -7.97 -13.12 -18.12
CA GLN A 112 -6.64 -13.16 -18.74
C GLN A 112 -5.68 -14.14 -18.04
N LYS A 113 -6.11 -14.81 -16.97
CA LYS A 113 -5.31 -15.77 -16.19
C LYS A 113 -4.00 -15.15 -15.69
N VAL A 114 -4.05 -13.88 -15.25
CA VAL A 114 -2.89 -13.20 -14.67
C VAL A 114 -2.37 -14.01 -13.49
N PRO A 115 -1.09 -14.40 -13.45
CA PRO A 115 -0.58 -15.28 -12.40
C PRO A 115 -0.66 -14.64 -11.01
N GLN A 116 -0.31 -13.35 -10.89
CA GLN A 116 -0.29 -12.67 -9.60
C GLN A 116 -0.70 -11.20 -9.72
N ILE A 117 -1.61 -10.79 -8.84
CA ILE A 117 -2.03 -9.39 -8.63
C ILE A 117 -1.63 -8.98 -7.22
N LYS A 118 -0.73 -8.00 -7.10
CA LYS A 118 -0.38 -7.40 -5.82
C LYS A 118 -1.16 -6.10 -5.64
N PHE A 119 -2.02 -6.07 -4.63
CA PHE A 119 -2.66 -4.83 -4.18
C PHE A 119 -1.60 -3.93 -3.51
N VAL A 120 -1.61 -2.66 -3.89
CA VAL A 120 -0.73 -1.64 -3.32
C VAL A 120 -1.44 -0.74 -2.31
N ASP A 121 -2.63 -1.12 -1.93
CA ASP A 121 -3.40 -0.56 -0.83
C ASP A 121 -2.61 -0.69 0.47
N ARG A 122 -2.43 0.40 1.22
CA ARG A 122 -1.49 0.45 2.36
C ARG A 122 -1.95 -0.30 3.60
N THR A 123 -3.24 -0.50 3.76
CA THR A 123 -3.87 -1.39 4.73
C THR A 123 -5.20 -1.78 4.14
N PHE A 124 -5.19 -2.83 3.35
CA PHE A 124 -6.32 -3.24 2.53
C PHE A 124 -7.61 -3.43 3.35
N ASN A 125 -7.49 -4.05 4.53
CA ASN A 125 -8.62 -4.34 5.41
C ASN A 125 -8.98 -3.21 6.40
N CYS A 126 -8.51 -1.97 6.17
CA CYS A 126 -8.91 -0.84 7.01
C CYS A 126 -10.38 -0.43 6.85
N ASN A 127 -11.04 -0.89 5.78
CA ASN A 127 -12.48 -0.81 5.57
C ASN A 127 -13.01 -2.23 5.32
N HIS A 128 -13.64 -2.82 6.34
CA HIS A 128 -14.14 -4.18 6.32
C HIS A 128 -15.12 -4.45 5.18
N ALA A 129 -16.05 -3.53 4.92
CA ALA A 129 -17.05 -3.70 3.85
C ALA A 129 -16.37 -3.78 2.48
N HIS A 130 -15.40 -2.90 2.21
CA HIS A 130 -14.64 -2.90 0.95
C HIS A 130 -13.81 -4.18 0.78
N ALA A 131 -13.12 -4.60 1.83
CA ALA A 131 -12.32 -5.82 1.83
C ALA A 131 -13.19 -7.07 1.59
N MET A 132 -14.31 -7.18 2.30
CA MET A 132 -15.25 -8.30 2.17
C MET A 132 -15.83 -8.41 0.75
N GLU A 133 -16.20 -7.28 0.13
CA GLU A 133 -16.71 -7.28 -1.25
C GLU A 133 -15.67 -7.79 -2.25
N ILE A 134 -14.41 -7.39 -2.10
CA ILE A 134 -13.32 -7.85 -2.97
C ILE A 134 -13.01 -9.33 -2.70
N TRP A 135 -12.87 -9.74 -1.45
CA TRP A 135 -12.57 -11.13 -1.11
C TRP A 135 -13.67 -12.11 -1.54
N LYS A 136 -14.95 -11.73 -1.36
CA LYS A 136 -16.09 -12.52 -1.89
C LYS A 136 -15.99 -12.64 -3.40
N PHE A 137 -15.75 -11.53 -4.09
CA PHE A 137 -15.68 -11.50 -5.54
C PHE A 137 -14.55 -12.39 -6.08
N VAL A 138 -13.34 -12.32 -5.52
CA VAL A 138 -12.20 -13.13 -6.00
C VAL A 138 -12.41 -14.62 -5.68
N LYS A 139 -13.06 -14.95 -4.56
CA LYS A 139 -13.45 -16.33 -4.22
C LYS A 139 -14.47 -16.90 -5.22
N GLU A 140 -15.53 -16.16 -5.52
CA GLU A 140 -16.59 -16.57 -6.44
C GLU A 140 -16.13 -16.70 -7.89
N ASN A 141 -15.10 -15.94 -8.29
CA ASN A 141 -14.55 -15.94 -9.64
C ASN A 141 -13.20 -16.64 -9.74
N ASP A 142 -12.81 -17.45 -8.77
CA ASP A 142 -11.52 -18.13 -8.77
C ASP A 142 -11.36 -19.02 -10.02
N ASN A 143 -10.29 -18.76 -10.77
CA ASN A 143 -9.93 -19.51 -11.98
C ASN A 143 -8.90 -20.64 -11.74
N GLY A 144 -8.52 -20.88 -10.46
CA GLY A 144 -7.51 -21.86 -10.08
C GLY A 144 -6.05 -21.46 -10.36
N ILE A 145 -5.81 -20.26 -10.92
CA ILE A 145 -4.48 -19.80 -11.34
C ILE A 145 -4.08 -18.53 -10.60
N THR A 146 -4.93 -17.49 -10.67
CA THR A 146 -4.60 -16.15 -10.17
C THR A 146 -4.41 -16.14 -8.65
N ASN A 147 -3.33 -15.55 -8.19
CA ASN A 147 -3.04 -15.24 -6.79
C ASN A 147 -3.24 -13.75 -6.53
N PHE A 148 -3.87 -13.40 -5.42
CA PHE A 148 -4.07 -12.03 -4.98
C PHE A 148 -3.27 -11.77 -3.70
N HIS A 149 -2.36 -10.81 -3.74
CA HIS A 149 -1.50 -10.45 -2.61
C HIS A 149 -2.01 -9.14 -1.99
N PHE A 150 -2.29 -9.16 -0.68
CA PHE A 150 -2.81 -8.03 0.09
C PHE A 150 -1.89 -7.66 1.25
N GLU A 151 -1.65 -6.35 1.44
CA GLU A 151 -1.02 -5.81 2.66
C GLU A 151 -2.13 -5.50 3.68
N ILE A 152 -2.12 -6.18 4.83
CA ILE A 152 -3.18 -6.08 5.84
C ILE A 152 -2.65 -5.74 7.23
N SER A 153 -3.57 -5.31 8.11
CA SER A 153 -3.37 -5.31 9.56
C SER A 153 -4.14 -6.49 10.16
N ALA A 154 -3.42 -7.54 10.57
CA ALA A 154 -4.05 -8.80 10.96
C ALA A 154 -4.95 -8.64 12.20
N ASP A 155 -4.59 -7.76 13.12
CA ASP A 155 -5.38 -7.48 14.34
C ASP A 155 -6.73 -6.78 14.07
N LEU A 156 -6.98 -6.32 12.85
CA LEU A 156 -8.28 -5.79 12.42
C LEU A 156 -9.24 -6.87 11.91
N LEU A 157 -8.74 -8.06 11.54
CA LEU A 157 -9.59 -9.11 11.00
C LEU A 157 -10.63 -9.58 12.04
N ASN A 158 -11.89 -9.55 11.63
CA ASN A 158 -13.02 -10.05 12.39
C ASN A 158 -13.34 -11.52 12.02
N GLU A 159 -14.29 -12.12 12.72
CA GLU A 159 -14.68 -13.52 12.52
C GLU A 159 -15.22 -13.78 11.11
N GLU A 160 -16.08 -12.90 10.58
CA GLU A 160 -16.65 -13.04 9.23
C GLU A 160 -15.58 -13.03 8.13
N GLU A 161 -14.57 -12.16 8.29
CA GLU A 161 -13.43 -12.08 7.37
C GLU A 161 -12.56 -13.34 7.46
N LEU A 162 -12.27 -13.81 8.68
CA LEU A 162 -11.52 -15.04 8.90
C LEU A 162 -12.25 -16.27 8.35
N ASP A 163 -13.54 -16.39 8.55
CA ASP A 163 -14.35 -17.48 8.00
C ASP A 163 -14.34 -17.47 6.47
N LEU A 164 -14.50 -16.27 5.86
CA LEU A 164 -14.48 -16.13 4.41
C LEU A 164 -13.15 -16.56 3.81
N ILE A 165 -12.01 -16.10 4.37
CA ILE A 165 -10.69 -16.41 3.82
C ILE A 165 -10.23 -17.83 4.12
N SER A 166 -10.69 -18.45 5.22
CA SER A 166 -10.38 -19.84 5.57
C SER A 166 -10.97 -20.84 4.57
N ASP A 167 -12.08 -20.49 3.92
CA ASP A 167 -12.77 -21.32 2.92
C ASP A 167 -12.34 -21.02 1.47
N MET A 168 -11.22 -20.33 1.29
CA MET A 168 -10.63 -20.06 -0.03
C MET A 168 -9.71 -21.20 -0.47
N ARG A 169 -9.57 -21.36 -1.80
CA ARG A 169 -8.59 -22.29 -2.37
C ARG A 169 -7.17 -21.98 -1.89
N PRO A 170 -6.36 -23.01 -1.57
CA PRO A 170 -4.93 -22.78 -1.29
C PRO A 170 -4.23 -22.03 -2.43
N GLY A 171 -3.56 -20.93 -2.08
CA GLY A 171 -2.85 -20.06 -3.01
C GLY A 171 -3.73 -19.06 -3.78
N LEU A 172 -5.05 -18.93 -3.46
CA LEU A 172 -5.87 -17.85 -4.01
C LEU A 172 -5.42 -16.50 -3.46
N ILE A 173 -5.17 -16.41 -2.17
CA ILE A 173 -4.69 -15.19 -1.54
C ILE A 173 -3.37 -15.40 -0.81
N GLN A 174 -2.60 -14.31 -0.71
CA GLN A 174 -1.40 -14.17 0.10
C GLN A 174 -1.55 -12.90 0.95
N LEU A 175 -1.16 -12.96 2.22
CA LEU A 175 -1.28 -11.85 3.15
C LEU A 175 0.10 -11.41 3.62
N GLU A 176 0.43 -10.14 3.40
CA GLU A 176 1.60 -9.45 3.95
C GLU A 176 1.17 -8.68 5.19
N ILE A 177 1.78 -9.00 6.32
CA ILE A 177 1.39 -8.53 7.66
C ILE A 177 2.58 -7.86 8.30
N GLY A 178 2.53 -6.53 8.36
CA GLY A 178 3.55 -5.78 9.07
C GLY A 178 3.44 -5.93 10.58
N VAL A 179 4.41 -6.51 11.24
CA VAL A 179 4.55 -6.53 12.71
C VAL A 179 5.46 -5.39 13.15
N GLN A 180 6.62 -5.30 12.53
CA GLN A 180 7.70 -4.35 12.69
C GLN A 180 8.54 -4.59 13.96
N SER A 181 7.94 -4.75 15.13
CA SER A 181 8.56 -5.05 16.42
C SER A 181 7.53 -5.68 17.37
N THR A 182 7.98 -6.41 18.39
CA THR A 182 7.14 -6.85 19.53
C THR A 182 7.42 -6.06 20.80
N ASN A 183 8.33 -5.09 20.76
CA ASN A 183 8.65 -4.21 21.87
C ASN A 183 7.58 -3.11 22.00
N GLU A 184 6.81 -3.12 23.07
CA GLU A 184 5.72 -2.17 23.31
C GLU A 184 6.20 -0.71 23.35
N VAL A 185 7.40 -0.45 23.88
CA VAL A 185 7.98 0.90 23.91
C VAL A 185 8.25 1.39 22.50
N THR A 186 8.86 0.55 21.68
CA THR A 186 9.13 0.83 20.27
C THR A 186 7.83 1.02 19.48
N ILE A 187 6.86 0.12 19.64
CA ILE A 187 5.55 0.19 18.96
C ILE A 187 4.85 1.52 19.26
N LYS A 188 4.84 1.93 20.53
CA LYS A 188 4.27 3.22 20.94
C LYS A 188 5.02 4.40 20.32
N GLU A 189 6.35 4.36 20.36
CA GLU A 189 7.19 5.46 19.87
C GLU A 189 7.08 5.66 18.36
N ILE A 190 6.99 4.57 17.61
CA ILE A 190 6.79 4.65 16.15
C ILE A 190 5.32 4.96 15.77
N HIS A 191 4.48 5.34 16.72
CA HIS A 191 3.06 5.67 16.53
C HIS A 191 2.25 4.56 15.83
N ARG A 192 2.65 3.31 16.02
CA ARG A 192 1.94 2.18 15.42
C ARG A 192 0.79 1.73 16.30
N THR A 193 -0.40 1.73 15.74
CA THR A 193 -1.58 1.15 16.39
C THR A 193 -1.67 -0.33 16.02
N MET A 194 -1.38 -1.22 16.96
CA MET A 194 -1.40 -2.66 16.76
C MET A 194 -1.71 -3.37 18.08
N LYS A 195 -2.60 -4.35 18.03
CA LYS A 195 -2.88 -5.26 19.15
C LYS A 195 -2.08 -6.55 18.97
N LEU A 196 -0.86 -6.59 19.51
CA LEU A 196 0.11 -7.67 19.25
C LEU A 196 -0.45 -9.07 19.54
N GLU A 197 -1.11 -9.27 20.67
CA GLU A 197 -1.65 -10.60 21.03
C GLU A 197 -2.78 -11.02 20.08
N ARG A 198 -3.64 -10.06 19.63
CA ARG A 198 -4.67 -10.37 18.63
C ARG A 198 -4.03 -10.69 17.27
N LEU A 199 -2.99 -9.97 16.87
CA LEU A 199 -2.23 -10.28 15.65
C LEU A 199 -1.69 -11.71 15.70
N LYS A 200 -1.03 -12.11 16.81
CA LYS A 200 -0.50 -13.46 16.98
C LYS A 200 -1.59 -14.53 16.95
N GLU A 201 -2.74 -14.25 17.56
CA GLU A 201 -3.90 -15.14 17.52
C GLU A 201 -4.40 -15.34 16.09
N VAL A 202 -4.60 -14.25 15.34
CA VAL A 202 -5.08 -14.27 13.96
C VAL A 202 -4.11 -15.00 13.05
N VAL A 203 -2.81 -14.76 13.16
CA VAL A 203 -1.78 -15.48 12.40
C VAL A 203 -1.89 -16.99 12.64
N ARG A 204 -2.04 -17.44 13.90
CA ARG A 204 -2.22 -18.88 14.20
C ARG A 204 -3.50 -19.44 13.59
N LEU A 205 -4.60 -18.67 13.60
CA LEU A 205 -5.88 -19.10 13.00
C LEU A 205 -5.75 -19.29 11.48
N ILE A 206 -5.09 -18.35 10.81
CA ILE A 206 -4.84 -18.43 9.36
C ILE A 206 -3.94 -19.63 9.04
N GLN A 207 -2.88 -19.84 9.81
CA GLN A 207 -1.99 -21.00 9.63
C GLN A 207 -2.70 -22.33 9.81
N ALA A 208 -3.61 -22.41 10.79
CA ALA A 208 -4.38 -23.64 11.02
C ALA A 208 -5.25 -24.01 9.81
N GLY A 209 -5.68 -23.03 9.01
CA GLY A 209 -6.38 -23.25 7.75
C GLY A 209 -5.49 -23.81 6.64
N GLY A 210 -4.19 -23.49 6.64
CA GLY A 210 -3.19 -24.03 5.72
C GLY A 210 -3.36 -23.65 4.25
N ASN A 211 -4.25 -22.70 3.94
CA ASN A 211 -4.61 -22.31 2.58
C ASN A 211 -4.04 -20.95 2.15
N ILE A 212 -3.51 -20.15 3.08
CA ILE A 212 -3.03 -18.79 2.85
C ILE A 212 -1.52 -18.72 3.09
N HIS A 213 -0.78 -18.12 2.16
CA HIS A 213 0.62 -17.81 2.36
C HIS A 213 0.76 -16.54 3.21
N GLU A 214 1.35 -16.67 4.39
CA GLU A 214 1.59 -15.57 5.31
C GLU A 214 3.02 -15.06 5.20
N HIS A 215 3.15 -13.75 4.99
CA HIS A 215 4.39 -13.01 4.96
C HIS A 215 4.39 -12.01 6.12
N LEU A 216 5.28 -12.21 7.11
CA LEU A 216 5.41 -11.31 8.25
C LEU A 216 6.66 -10.43 8.12
N ASP A 217 6.54 -9.14 8.53
CA ASP A 217 7.62 -8.16 8.41
C ASP A 217 8.09 -7.66 9.77
N LEU A 218 9.43 -7.58 9.93
CA LEU A 218 10.11 -6.90 11.02
C LEU A 218 11.02 -5.80 10.48
N ILE A 219 11.22 -4.73 11.27
CA ILE A 219 12.13 -3.63 10.94
C ILE A 219 13.20 -3.51 12.02
N ALA A 220 14.45 -3.75 11.63
CA ALA A 220 15.62 -3.51 12.49
C ALA A 220 16.01 -2.02 12.49
N GLY A 221 16.42 -1.52 13.65
CA GLY A 221 16.89 -0.13 13.81
C GLY A 221 15.79 0.86 14.14
N LEU A 222 14.64 0.40 14.62
CA LEU A 222 13.60 1.26 15.16
C LEU A 222 14.04 1.94 16.47
N PRO A 223 13.53 3.15 16.79
CA PRO A 223 13.81 3.82 18.06
C PRO A 223 13.48 2.94 19.27
N TYR A 224 14.33 3.03 20.30
CA TYR A 224 14.22 2.28 21.57
C TYR A 224 14.26 0.75 21.42
N GLU A 225 14.75 0.24 20.30
CA GLU A 225 14.93 -1.19 20.05
C GLU A 225 16.40 -1.51 19.82
N GLY A 226 17.12 -1.89 20.89
CA GLY A 226 18.47 -2.40 20.79
C GLY A 226 18.51 -3.85 20.30
N TYR A 227 19.73 -4.38 20.09
CA TYR A 227 19.94 -5.71 19.54
C TYR A 227 19.18 -6.82 20.30
N ASP A 228 19.26 -6.86 21.62
CA ASP A 228 18.60 -7.91 22.42
C ASP A 228 17.07 -7.82 22.33
N SER A 229 16.52 -6.62 22.27
CA SER A 229 15.10 -6.40 22.07
C SER A 229 14.66 -6.84 20.68
N PHE A 230 15.43 -6.48 19.64
CA PHE A 230 15.13 -6.92 18.28
C PHE A 230 15.25 -8.43 18.12
N LYS A 231 16.27 -9.05 18.74
CA LYS A 231 16.42 -10.51 18.79
C LYS A 231 15.16 -11.15 19.40
N LYS A 232 14.66 -10.59 20.51
CA LYS A 232 13.40 -11.07 21.12
C LYS A 232 12.23 -10.91 20.15
N SER A 233 12.09 -9.76 19.48
CA SER A 233 11.05 -9.54 18.47
C SER A 233 11.14 -10.56 17.34
N PHE A 234 12.36 -10.88 16.89
CA PHE A 234 12.60 -11.93 15.89
C PHE A 234 12.13 -13.30 16.41
N ASP A 235 12.59 -13.70 17.60
CA ASP A 235 12.25 -15.00 18.18
C ASP A 235 10.73 -15.13 18.39
N ASP A 236 10.07 -14.09 18.90
CA ASP A 236 8.62 -14.05 19.12
C ASP A 236 7.83 -14.29 17.82
N ILE A 237 8.27 -13.74 16.71
CA ILE A 237 7.58 -13.85 15.42
C ILE A 237 8.01 -15.10 14.66
N TYR A 238 9.28 -15.50 14.75
CA TYR A 238 9.76 -16.73 14.14
C TYR A 238 9.05 -17.99 14.71
N GLN A 239 8.72 -17.98 16.01
CA GLN A 239 7.94 -19.04 16.67
C GLN A 239 6.50 -19.17 16.16
N LEU A 240 5.99 -18.19 15.43
CA LEU A 240 4.71 -18.30 14.74
C LEU A 240 4.83 -19.13 13.44
N HIS A 241 6.03 -19.49 13.00
CA HIS A 241 6.30 -20.27 11.79
C HIS A 241 5.65 -19.72 10.51
N PRO A 242 5.76 -18.39 10.20
CA PRO A 242 5.20 -17.85 8.97
C PRO A 242 5.81 -18.54 7.75
N ASN A 243 5.08 -18.56 6.62
CA ASN A 243 5.64 -19.06 5.37
C ASN A 243 6.85 -18.23 4.90
N GLN A 244 6.80 -16.92 5.17
CA GLN A 244 7.89 -16.00 4.89
C GLN A 244 8.06 -15.00 6.04
N LEU A 245 9.29 -14.78 6.46
CA LEU A 245 9.67 -13.72 7.40
C LEU A 245 10.65 -12.77 6.72
N GLN A 246 10.27 -11.51 6.58
CA GLN A 246 11.10 -10.46 6.02
C GLN A 246 11.71 -9.60 7.13
N LEU A 247 13.02 -9.42 7.08
CA LEU A 247 13.74 -8.48 7.92
C LEU A 247 14.14 -7.26 7.08
N GLY A 248 13.51 -6.13 7.35
CA GLY A 248 13.88 -4.85 6.76
C GLY A 248 14.76 -4.04 7.71
N PHE A 249 15.56 -3.12 7.17
CA PHE A 249 16.20 -2.07 7.95
C PHE A 249 15.35 -0.79 7.89
N LEU A 250 15.33 -0.03 9.00
CA LEU A 250 14.65 1.26 9.03
C LEU A 250 15.15 2.16 7.90
N LYS A 251 14.21 2.64 7.09
CA LYS A 251 14.46 3.64 6.05
C LYS A 251 13.94 4.99 6.54
N VAL A 252 14.85 5.95 6.70
CA VAL A 252 14.48 7.32 7.11
C VAL A 252 14.07 8.12 5.88
N LEU A 253 12.80 8.03 5.53
CA LEU A 253 12.25 8.59 4.29
C LEU A 253 11.96 10.08 4.45
N LYS A 254 12.46 10.90 3.53
CA LYS A 254 12.19 12.35 3.50
C LYS A 254 10.68 12.62 3.49
N GLY A 255 10.23 13.49 4.41
CA GLY A 255 8.82 13.84 4.57
C GLY A 255 8.07 12.98 5.61
N SER A 256 8.66 11.90 6.13
CA SER A 256 8.11 11.18 7.27
C SER A 256 8.33 11.93 8.59
N TYR A 257 7.52 11.61 9.59
CA TYR A 257 7.74 12.11 10.96
C TYR A 257 9.15 11.73 11.46
N MET A 258 9.56 10.48 11.24
CA MET A 258 10.86 9.95 11.63
C MET A 258 12.03 10.75 11.03
N PHE A 259 11.92 11.18 9.77
CA PHE A 259 12.93 12.01 9.13
C PHE A 259 13.07 13.37 9.82
N ASN A 260 11.96 14.00 10.18
CA ASN A 260 11.96 15.32 10.82
C ASN A 260 12.51 15.28 12.25
N HIS A 261 12.47 14.11 12.92
CA HIS A 261 12.93 13.88 14.29
C HIS A 261 14.19 12.99 14.34
N ALA A 262 14.86 12.77 13.20
CA ALA A 262 16.01 11.86 13.10
C ALA A 262 17.14 12.19 14.08
N ALA A 263 17.40 13.48 14.32
CA ALA A 263 18.42 13.94 15.26
C ALA A 263 18.07 13.59 16.73
N GLU A 264 16.79 13.64 17.09
CA GLU A 264 16.29 13.31 18.43
C GLU A 264 16.47 11.82 18.73
N TYR A 265 16.33 10.97 17.72
CA TYR A 265 16.55 9.52 17.79
C TYR A 265 18.01 9.11 17.57
N GLY A 266 18.91 10.05 17.29
CA GLY A 266 20.32 9.76 16.99
C GLY A 266 20.50 8.94 15.71
N LEU A 267 19.57 9.04 14.75
CA LEU A 267 19.65 8.29 13.50
C LEU A 267 20.74 8.88 12.59
N ILE A 268 21.63 8.00 12.12
CA ILE A 268 22.70 8.32 11.15
C ILE A 268 22.43 7.49 9.89
N TYR A 269 22.36 8.15 8.73
CA TYR A 269 22.06 7.50 7.44
C TYR A 269 22.68 8.22 6.25
#